data_b529896b426d3784de5b6ca81e08b9a2
#
_entry.id   b529896b426d3784de5b6ca81e08b9a2
#
_cell.length_a   1.000
_cell.length_b   1.000
_cell.length_c   1.000
_cell.angle_alpha   90.00
_cell.angle_beta   90.00
_cell.angle_gamma   90.00
#
_symmetry.space_group_name_H-M   'P 1'
#
loop_
_entity.id
_entity.type
_entity.pdbx_description
1 polymer ?
#
loop_
_entity_poly.entity_id
_entity_poly.type
_entity_poly.pdbx_seq_one_letter_code
_entity_poly.pdbx_strand_id
1 'polypeptide(L)'
;MKGLYLILLSFLFGCNLPDMQTGKEVSYYFDQPAQIWEETLPLGNGRIGMMPDGGIERENVVLNEISLWSGSKQDTDNPYAYYSLANIRRLLFEGRNDEAQDLMYKTFVCKGTGSNLGDGANAPYGSYQLFGNLVLKYTYPNESDSIAEYRRRLNLSEAIASVSFKRGNVNYQREMFTSFSGDLGVIHLVADTDRALNFSLGMNRPEHATISLDGKDLLMRGQLPDGVDTLEMKGMRFASRVRIVLPKGGDLATTDSCLSVRSASEAIILVSLGTDYFDKDGAGQSLEKYLSQAESKDFSTLRREHTLAYRSLFDRVSLDLGRGERDHLPINERLAAFAQDKNDPGLAALYFQFGRYLLISSTRQGLLPPNLQGLWCNTIHTPWNGDYHLNINLQMNHWPAEVTNLSELHLPLIEWTKLQVPSGERTAKAFYNARGWVTHILGNVWEFTAPGEHPSWGATNTSAAWLCEHLYTHYQYTLDKAYLRDVYPTMKGAALFFVDMLVQDPRTKYLVTAPTTSPENAYKMPNGSVVSICAGSTMDNQIVRELFTNTIEAAGILGVDSAFAAELAAKRDRLMPTTIGKDGRIMEWLEPYEEVEPTHRHVSHLYLSLIHI
;
A
#
# COMPACT_ATOMS: atom_id res chain seq x y z
N MET A 1 65.51 -30.46 -30.07
CA MET A 1 65.18 -29.07 -30.30
C MET A 1 64.03 -29.01 -31.32
N LYS A 2 62.81 -28.92 -30.92
CA LYS A 2 61.65 -28.54 -31.75
C LYS A 2 60.72 -27.73 -30.85
N GLY A 3 60.61 -26.41 -31.11
CA GLY A 3 59.77 -25.48 -30.38
C GLY A 3 58.31 -25.68 -30.76
N LEU A 4 57.44 -25.75 -29.77
CA LEU A 4 55.99 -25.80 -29.95
C LEU A 4 55.44 -24.38 -29.67
N TYR A 5 54.95 -23.69 -30.72
CA TYR A 5 54.23 -22.42 -30.60
C TYR A 5 52.78 -22.73 -30.23
N LEU A 6 52.36 -22.28 -29.05
CA LEU A 6 50.98 -22.30 -28.61
C LEU A 6 50.29 -21.02 -29.12
N ILE A 7 49.37 -21.17 -30.08
CA ILE A 7 48.52 -20.07 -30.55
C ILE A 7 47.30 -20.01 -29.61
N LEU A 8 47.25 -18.97 -28.77
CA LEU A 8 46.04 -18.64 -27.98
C LEU A 8 45.02 -17.97 -28.92
N LEU A 9 43.97 -18.68 -29.32
CA LEU A 9 42.78 -18.09 -29.91
C LEU A 9 41.89 -17.52 -28.80
N SER A 10 41.89 -16.22 -28.63
CA SER A 10 40.89 -15.49 -27.81
C SER A 10 39.55 -15.45 -28.56
N PHE A 11 38.63 -16.31 -28.16
CA PHE A 11 37.24 -16.16 -28.54
C PHE A 11 36.61 -14.98 -27.76
N LEU A 12 36.48 -13.84 -28.39
CA LEU A 12 35.58 -12.76 -27.97
C LEU A 12 34.14 -13.23 -28.22
N PHE A 13 33.52 -13.80 -27.19
CA PHE A 13 32.06 -13.90 -27.17
C PHE A 13 31.49 -12.49 -27.03
N GLY A 14 31.17 -11.85 -28.15
CA GLY A 14 30.26 -10.73 -28.17
C GLY A 14 28.89 -11.22 -27.71
N CYS A 15 28.53 -11.01 -26.44
CA CYS A 15 27.14 -11.04 -26.01
C CYS A 15 26.41 -9.90 -26.76
N ASN A 16 25.84 -10.21 -27.91
CA ASN A 16 24.75 -9.42 -28.44
C ASN A 16 23.59 -9.54 -27.44
N LEU A 17 23.42 -8.54 -26.59
CA LEU A 17 22.17 -8.35 -25.88
C LEU A 17 21.08 -8.33 -26.96
N PRO A 18 20.02 -9.15 -26.84
CA PRO A 18 18.92 -9.06 -27.79
C PRO A 18 18.40 -7.60 -27.78
N ASP A 19 18.24 -7.02 -28.95
CA ASP A 19 17.50 -5.78 -29.12
C ASP A 19 16.19 -5.95 -28.37
N MET A 20 16.04 -5.25 -27.24
CA MET A 20 14.77 -5.20 -26.55
C MET A 20 13.83 -4.51 -27.54
N GLN A 21 12.97 -5.30 -28.18
CA GLN A 21 11.86 -4.75 -28.94
C GLN A 21 11.17 -3.76 -28.00
N THR A 22 11.26 -2.48 -28.30
CA THR A 22 10.61 -1.42 -27.55
C THR A 22 9.12 -1.69 -27.65
N GLY A 23 8.55 -2.32 -26.61
CA GLY A 23 7.12 -2.53 -26.50
C GLY A 23 6.42 -1.18 -26.72
N LYS A 24 5.21 -1.21 -27.25
CA LYS A 24 4.40 -0.01 -27.44
C LYS A 24 4.33 0.75 -26.11
N GLU A 25 4.65 2.03 -26.12
CA GLU A 25 4.57 2.89 -24.94
C GLU A 25 3.14 2.93 -24.37
N VAL A 26 3.01 2.64 -23.08
CA VAL A 26 1.74 2.70 -22.34
C VAL A 26 1.70 4.00 -21.56
N SER A 27 0.74 4.86 -21.84
CA SER A 27 0.61 6.16 -21.19
C SER A 27 -0.80 6.71 -21.30
N TYR A 28 -1.12 7.68 -20.44
CA TYR A 28 -2.31 8.51 -20.55
C TYR A 28 -1.96 9.98 -20.32
N TYR A 29 -2.86 10.89 -20.71
CA TYR A 29 -2.63 12.32 -20.56
C TYR A 29 -3.91 13.10 -20.26
N PHE A 30 -3.71 14.30 -19.74
CA PHE A 30 -4.71 15.37 -19.62
C PHE A 30 -4.24 16.57 -20.45
N ASP A 31 -5.17 17.36 -20.94
CA ASP A 31 -4.93 18.60 -21.69
C ASP A 31 -5.07 19.88 -20.84
N GLN A 32 -5.17 19.70 -19.52
CA GLN A 32 -5.27 20.77 -18.52
C GLN A 32 -4.56 20.38 -17.21
N PRO A 33 -4.17 21.36 -16.36
CA PRO A 33 -3.72 21.10 -15.00
C PRO A 33 -4.77 20.36 -14.18
N ALA A 34 -4.34 19.63 -13.13
CA ALA A 34 -5.26 18.96 -12.21
C ALA A 34 -6.08 20.01 -11.44
N GLN A 35 -7.40 19.76 -11.35
CA GLN A 35 -8.31 20.59 -10.59
C GLN A 35 -8.62 19.99 -9.22
N ILE A 36 -8.51 18.68 -9.10
CA ILE A 36 -8.73 17.90 -7.88
C ILE A 36 -7.56 16.93 -7.66
N TRP A 37 -7.46 16.41 -6.45
CA TRP A 37 -6.40 15.47 -6.05
C TRP A 37 -6.31 14.24 -6.98
N GLU A 38 -7.43 13.66 -7.32
CA GLU A 38 -7.55 12.43 -8.11
C GLU A 38 -7.07 12.59 -9.57
N GLU A 39 -6.93 13.82 -10.04
CA GLU A 39 -6.38 14.10 -11.37
C GLU A 39 -4.85 14.24 -11.37
N THR A 40 -4.20 14.30 -10.21
CA THR A 40 -2.74 14.40 -10.13
C THR A 40 -2.05 13.13 -10.63
N LEU A 41 -0.77 13.21 -10.97
CA LEU A 41 -0.04 12.08 -11.54
C LEU A 41 0.76 11.34 -10.44
N PRO A 42 0.38 10.10 -10.07
CA PRO A 42 1.04 9.38 -8.99
C PRO A 42 2.42 8.86 -9.42
N LEU A 43 3.49 9.40 -8.84
CA LEU A 43 4.85 8.91 -8.97
C LEU A 43 5.28 8.24 -7.66
N GLY A 44 5.96 7.10 -7.76
CA GLY A 44 6.44 6.37 -6.58
C GLY A 44 7.56 5.39 -6.91
N ASN A 45 8.41 5.08 -5.93
CA ASN A 45 9.46 4.06 -6.02
C ASN A 45 9.39 3.03 -4.88
N GLY A 46 8.21 2.94 -4.24
CA GLY A 46 7.98 2.11 -3.07
C GLY A 46 8.34 2.78 -1.74
N ARG A 47 9.16 3.82 -1.73
CA ARG A 47 9.51 4.59 -0.52
C ARG A 47 9.01 6.03 -0.60
N ILE A 48 9.35 6.73 -1.67
CA ILE A 48 9.03 8.13 -1.89
C ILE A 48 7.91 8.22 -2.91
N GLY A 49 6.88 9.01 -2.60
CA GLY A 49 5.80 9.39 -3.49
C GLY A 49 5.84 10.87 -3.86
N MET A 50 5.49 11.19 -5.11
CA MET A 50 5.29 12.55 -5.60
C MET A 50 4.01 12.62 -6.41
N MET A 51 3.21 13.68 -6.22
CA MET A 51 1.95 13.89 -6.92
C MET A 51 1.91 15.31 -7.51
N PRO A 52 2.48 15.54 -8.72
CA PRO A 52 2.42 16.85 -9.39
C PRO A 52 1.03 17.14 -9.94
N ASP A 53 0.54 18.37 -9.77
CA ASP A 53 -0.71 18.86 -10.33
C ASP A 53 -0.56 19.45 -11.75
N GLY A 54 0.66 19.75 -12.17
CA GLY A 54 0.98 20.32 -13.49
C GLY A 54 0.57 21.78 -13.65
N GLY A 55 0.39 22.52 -12.58
CA GLY A 55 0.03 23.95 -12.62
C GLY A 55 1.02 24.80 -13.39
N ILE A 56 0.55 25.79 -14.14
CA ILE A 56 1.38 26.61 -15.02
C ILE A 56 2.05 27.74 -14.24
N GLU A 57 1.27 28.57 -13.57
CA GLU A 57 1.78 29.70 -12.76
C GLU A 57 2.30 29.23 -11.40
N ARG A 58 1.63 28.25 -10.86
CA ARG A 58 1.97 27.62 -9.59
C ARG A 58 1.73 26.13 -9.70
N GLU A 59 2.75 25.35 -9.41
CA GLU A 59 2.66 23.88 -9.34
C GLU A 59 2.85 23.43 -7.90
N ASN A 60 1.97 22.56 -7.47
CA ASN A 60 2.06 21.89 -6.18
C ASN A 60 2.40 20.42 -6.41
N VAL A 61 3.50 19.97 -5.84
CA VAL A 61 3.91 18.56 -5.83
C VAL A 61 3.76 18.04 -4.41
N VAL A 62 2.76 17.21 -4.19
CA VAL A 62 2.56 16.56 -2.89
C VAL A 62 3.63 15.50 -2.71
N LEU A 63 4.24 15.44 -1.53
CA LEU A 63 5.31 14.52 -1.17
C LEU A 63 4.82 13.51 -0.13
N ASN A 64 5.21 12.26 -0.30
CA ASN A 64 4.93 11.17 0.62
C ASN A 64 6.17 10.34 0.90
N GLU A 65 6.22 9.72 2.08
CA GLU A 65 7.19 8.71 2.46
C GLU A 65 6.45 7.57 3.19
N ILE A 66 6.64 6.33 2.76
CA ILE A 66 5.82 5.16 3.14
C ILE A 66 5.75 4.93 4.65
N SER A 67 6.76 5.34 5.40
CA SER A 67 6.84 5.13 6.85
C SER A 67 6.41 6.34 7.68
N LEU A 68 5.92 7.43 7.08
CA LEU A 68 5.52 8.61 7.85
C LEU A 68 4.17 8.40 8.54
N TRP A 69 4.20 7.87 9.75
CA TRP A 69 3.03 7.61 10.58
C TRP A 69 3.14 8.34 11.92
N SER A 70 2.03 8.89 12.40
CA SER A 70 1.91 9.33 13.81
C SER A 70 1.64 8.11 14.72
N GLY A 71 1.48 8.37 16.01
CA GLY A 71 1.22 7.33 16.99
C GLY A 71 2.49 6.62 17.48
N SER A 72 2.30 5.50 18.15
CA SER A 72 3.38 4.71 18.75
C SER A 72 2.92 3.30 19.11
N LYS A 73 3.87 2.39 19.30
CA LYS A 73 3.57 1.02 19.72
C LYS A 73 3.02 1.00 21.16
N GLN A 74 1.82 0.48 21.32
CA GLN A 74 1.13 0.40 22.61
C GLN A 74 0.72 -1.04 22.93
N ASP A 75 0.48 -1.30 24.22
CA ASP A 75 -0.24 -2.48 24.66
C ASP A 75 -1.75 -2.19 24.57
N THR A 76 -2.38 -2.70 23.53
CA THR A 76 -3.81 -2.51 23.25
C THR A 76 -4.66 -3.71 23.64
N ASP A 77 -4.07 -4.75 24.23
CA ASP A 77 -4.76 -5.95 24.63
C ASP A 77 -5.57 -5.72 25.90
N ASN A 78 -6.86 -6.07 25.86
CA ASN A 78 -7.71 -6.02 27.04
C ASN A 78 -7.56 -7.33 27.85
N PRO A 79 -6.87 -7.33 28.99
CA PRO A 79 -6.57 -8.54 29.74
C PRO A 79 -7.81 -9.18 30.37
N TYR A 80 -8.94 -8.48 30.39
CA TYR A 80 -10.19 -8.95 30.97
C TYR A 80 -11.16 -9.53 29.94
N ALA A 81 -10.88 -9.37 28.62
CA ALA A 81 -11.77 -9.77 27.54
C ALA A 81 -12.10 -11.28 27.59
N TYR A 82 -11.12 -12.11 27.83
CA TYR A 82 -11.29 -13.56 27.91
C TYR A 82 -12.36 -14.00 28.92
N TYR A 83 -12.53 -13.30 30.04
CA TYR A 83 -13.51 -13.70 31.08
C TYR A 83 -14.96 -13.63 30.60
N SER A 84 -15.25 -12.83 29.58
CA SER A 84 -16.59 -12.73 28.97
C SER A 84 -16.81 -13.72 27.82
N LEU A 85 -15.74 -14.31 27.27
CA LEU A 85 -15.81 -15.15 26.06
C LEU A 85 -16.79 -16.33 26.20
N ALA A 86 -16.76 -17.04 27.31
CA ALA A 86 -17.68 -18.18 27.54
C ALA A 86 -19.16 -17.74 27.56
N ASN A 87 -19.45 -16.58 28.15
CA ASN A 87 -20.81 -16.03 28.17
C ASN A 87 -21.26 -15.51 26.79
N ILE A 88 -20.36 -14.85 26.04
CA ILE A 88 -20.62 -14.43 24.66
C ILE A 88 -20.99 -15.66 23.81
N ARG A 89 -20.17 -16.72 23.84
CA ARG A 89 -20.42 -17.98 23.13
C ARG A 89 -21.78 -18.61 23.50
N ARG A 90 -22.09 -18.65 24.79
CA ARG A 90 -23.39 -19.17 25.28
C ARG A 90 -24.56 -18.37 24.68
N LEU A 91 -24.50 -17.05 24.75
CA LEU A 91 -25.56 -16.18 24.19
C LEU A 91 -25.74 -16.40 22.68
N LEU A 92 -24.64 -16.48 21.90
CA LEU A 92 -24.69 -16.76 20.46
C LEU A 92 -25.35 -18.12 20.16
N PHE A 93 -25.02 -19.18 20.93
CA PHE A 93 -25.61 -20.50 20.72
C PHE A 93 -27.05 -20.61 21.23
N GLU A 94 -27.48 -19.72 22.11
CA GLU A 94 -28.89 -19.56 22.54
C GLU A 94 -29.72 -18.71 21.56
N GLY A 95 -29.09 -18.13 20.50
CA GLY A 95 -29.76 -17.23 19.56
C GLY A 95 -30.03 -15.83 20.10
N ARG A 96 -29.32 -15.42 21.17
CA ARG A 96 -29.39 -14.09 21.82
C ARG A 96 -28.22 -13.22 21.34
N ASN A 97 -28.13 -13.07 20.01
CA ASN A 97 -26.95 -12.46 19.37
C ASN A 97 -26.84 -10.95 19.68
N ASP A 98 -27.97 -10.26 19.85
CA ASP A 98 -28.02 -8.86 20.29
C ASP A 98 -27.43 -8.68 21.71
N GLU A 99 -27.77 -9.55 22.66
CA GLU A 99 -27.17 -9.51 23.98
C GLU A 99 -25.68 -9.88 23.97
N ALA A 100 -25.28 -10.80 23.09
CA ALA A 100 -23.87 -11.12 22.88
C ALA A 100 -23.11 -9.89 22.34
N GLN A 101 -23.67 -9.19 21.36
CA GLN A 101 -23.11 -7.96 20.81
C GLN A 101 -22.98 -6.88 21.88
N ASP A 102 -24.03 -6.63 22.68
CA ASP A 102 -24.00 -5.67 23.78
C ASP A 102 -22.93 -6.00 24.82
N LEU A 103 -22.73 -7.29 25.11
CA LEU A 103 -21.68 -7.73 26.02
C LEU A 103 -20.29 -7.49 25.42
N MET A 104 -20.13 -7.73 24.11
CA MET A 104 -18.85 -7.50 23.43
C MET A 104 -18.48 -6.01 23.39
N TYR A 105 -19.42 -5.10 23.20
CA TYR A 105 -19.18 -3.65 23.29
C TYR A 105 -18.61 -3.22 24.64
N LYS A 106 -18.95 -3.96 25.71
CA LYS A 106 -18.49 -3.66 27.07
C LYS A 106 -17.18 -4.33 27.46
N THR A 107 -16.87 -5.47 26.85
CA THR A 107 -15.83 -6.36 27.39
C THR A 107 -14.84 -6.87 26.36
N PHE A 108 -15.20 -6.88 25.07
CA PHE A 108 -14.39 -7.52 24.01
C PHE A 108 -13.91 -6.52 22.97
N VAL A 109 -13.40 -5.40 23.46
CA VAL A 109 -12.83 -4.29 22.67
C VAL A 109 -11.38 -4.06 23.10
N CYS A 110 -10.61 -3.38 22.24
CA CYS A 110 -9.25 -3.01 22.56
C CYS A 110 -9.16 -2.11 23.80
N LYS A 111 -8.00 -2.08 24.43
CA LYS A 111 -7.66 -1.12 25.46
C LYS A 111 -7.33 0.23 24.83
N GLY A 112 -7.84 1.31 25.41
CA GLY A 112 -7.65 2.65 24.88
C GLY A 112 -8.63 3.01 23.75
N THR A 113 -8.28 4.00 22.95
CA THR A 113 -9.15 4.58 21.91
C THR A 113 -9.25 3.75 20.64
N GLY A 114 -8.40 2.72 20.49
CA GLY A 114 -8.31 1.98 19.23
C GLY A 114 -7.92 2.87 18.06
N SER A 115 -8.55 2.68 16.90
CA SER A 115 -8.33 3.50 15.71
C SER A 115 -8.92 4.92 15.81
N ASN A 116 -9.59 5.22 16.94
CA ASN A 116 -10.35 6.46 17.15
C ASN A 116 -11.39 6.72 16.06
N LEU A 117 -12.09 5.65 15.64
CA LEU A 117 -13.10 5.68 14.57
C LEU A 117 -12.57 6.23 13.23
N GLY A 118 -11.29 6.01 12.93
CA GLY A 118 -10.64 6.49 11.72
C GLY A 118 -10.07 7.91 11.81
N ASP A 119 -10.04 8.50 13.00
CA ASP A 119 -9.41 9.81 13.29
C ASP A 119 -8.26 9.66 14.30
N GLY A 120 -7.33 8.78 13.99
CA GLY A 120 -6.22 8.40 14.86
C GLY A 120 -4.96 9.26 14.76
N ALA A 121 -4.95 10.32 13.96
CA ALA A 121 -3.75 11.14 13.71
C ALA A 121 -3.08 11.63 15.01
N ASN A 122 -3.87 11.95 16.04
CA ASN A 122 -3.42 12.39 17.35
C ASN A 122 -3.64 11.36 18.47
N ALA A 123 -3.98 10.11 18.10
CA ALA A 123 -4.15 9.00 19.04
C ALA A 123 -2.94 8.04 18.98
N PRO A 124 -2.75 7.16 19.97
CA PRO A 124 -1.65 6.20 19.96
C PRO A 124 -1.66 5.25 18.76
N TYR A 125 -2.84 4.96 18.21
CA TYR A 125 -2.97 4.15 16.99
C TYR A 125 -2.26 4.78 15.79
N GLY A 126 -2.31 6.11 15.69
CA GLY A 126 -1.67 6.88 14.65
C GLY A 126 -2.40 6.85 13.30
N SER A 127 -1.86 7.59 12.35
CA SER A 127 -2.29 7.56 10.94
C SER A 127 -1.12 7.76 10.00
N TYR A 128 -1.25 7.22 8.79
CA TYR A 128 -0.39 7.58 7.66
C TYR A 128 -0.69 9.01 7.24
N GLN A 129 0.34 9.82 6.94
CA GLN A 129 0.15 11.25 6.76
C GLN A 129 0.89 11.81 5.53
N LEU A 130 0.35 12.93 5.02
CA LEU A 130 1.07 13.82 4.12
C LEU A 130 2.47 14.12 4.68
N PHE A 131 3.51 13.96 3.85
CA PHE A 131 4.85 14.39 4.22
C PHE A 131 4.98 15.92 4.15
N GLY A 132 4.50 16.50 3.08
CA GLY A 132 4.49 17.95 2.83
C GLY A 132 4.28 18.24 1.36
N ASN A 133 4.32 19.51 1.00
CA ASN A 133 4.20 19.96 -0.38
C ASN A 133 5.45 20.70 -0.80
N LEU A 134 5.88 20.46 -2.03
CA LEU A 134 6.83 21.28 -2.74
C LEU A 134 6.06 22.23 -3.65
N VAL A 135 6.29 23.54 -3.51
CA VAL A 135 5.54 24.56 -4.23
C VAL A 135 6.47 25.34 -5.13
N LEU A 136 6.26 25.23 -6.45
CA LEU A 136 6.94 26.03 -7.44
C LEU A 136 6.03 27.18 -7.89
N LYS A 137 6.57 28.40 -7.92
CA LYS A 137 5.89 29.57 -8.49
C LYS A 137 6.73 30.07 -9.64
N TYR A 138 6.17 30.03 -10.84
CA TYR A 138 6.84 30.42 -12.05
C TYR A 138 6.59 31.88 -12.37
N THR A 139 7.59 32.54 -12.96
CA THR A 139 7.48 33.90 -13.50
C THR A 139 7.89 33.85 -14.96
N TYR A 140 7.03 34.33 -15.83
CA TYR A 140 7.25 34.30 -17.27
C TYR A 140 7.66 35.68 -17.78
N PRO A 141 8.45 35.75 -18.87
CA PRO A 141 8.91 37.05 -19.43
C PRO A 141 7.76 38.00 -19.77
N ASN A 142 6.64 37.45 -20.25
CA ASN A 142 5.42 38.20 -20.49
C ASN A 142 4.21 37.43 -19.96
N GLU A 143 3.62 37.92 -18.88
CA GLU A 143 2.51 37.26 -18.19
C GLU A 143 1.19 37.28 -18.99
N SER A 144 1.09 38.19 -19.99
CA SER A 144 -0.10 38.29 -20.86
C SER A 144 -0.10 37.31 -22.04
N ASP A 145 0.99 36.58 -22.28
CA ASP A 145 1.07 35.61 -23.38
C ASP A 145 0.09 34.44 -23.16
N SER A 146 -0.60 34.08 -24.23
CA SER A 146 -1.51 32.95 -24.26
C SER A 146 -0.76 31.64 -24.08
N ILE A 147 -1.43 30.70 -23.44
CA ILE A 147 -0.97 29.31 -23.26
C ILE A 147 -1.60 28.47 -24.39
N ALA A 148 -0.78 27.65 -25.01
CA ALA A 148 -1.17 26.73 -26.06
C ALA A 148 -0.49 25.37 -25.88
N GLU A 149 -1.06 24.34 -26.49
CA GLU A 149 -0.48 23.00 -26.58
C GLU A 149 -0.17 22.38 -25.23
N TYR A 150 -0.98 22.71 -24.19
CA TYR A 150 -0.79 22.13 -22.88
C TYR A 150 -1.05 20.62 -22.90
N ARG A 151 -0.13 19.86 -22.34
CA ARG A 151 -0.27 18.41 -22.11
C ARG A 151 0.42 18.00 -20.84
N ARG A 152 -0.30 17.27 -19.99
CA ARG A 152 0.21 16.62 -18.78
C ARG A 152 0.01 15.12 -18.92
N ARG A 153 1.10 14.33 -18.81
CA ARG A 153 1.12 12.92 -19.18
C ARG A 153 1.83 12.09 -18.12
N LEU A 154 1.31 10.87 -17.86
CA LEU A 154 2.03 9.81 -17.16
C LEU A 154 2.39 8.70 -18.14
N ASN A 155 3.70 8.48 -18.30
CA ASN A 155 4.26 7.37 -19.05
C ASN A 155 4.43 6.18 -18.10
N LEU A 156 3.51 5.20 -18.17
CA LEU A 156 3.56 4.00 -17.34
C LEU A 156 4.73 3.09 -17.70
N SER A 157 5.21 3.13 -18.97
CA SER A 157 6.34 2.31 -19.40
C SER A 157 7.69 2.77 -18.83
N GLU A 158 7.76 3.99 -18.32
CA GLU A 158 8.99 4.57 -17.78
C GLU A 158 8.82 5.13 -16.36
N ALA A 159 7.61 5.16 -15.82
CA ALA A 159 7.26 5.80 -14.54
C ALA A 159 7.68 7.28 -14.49
N ILE A 160 7.42 8.02 -15.56
CA ILE A 160 7.76 9.44 -15.70
C ILE A 160 6.49 10.25 -15.95
N ALA A 161 6.28 11.28 -15.14
CA ALA A 161 5.31 12.34 -15.41
C ALA A 161 5.96 13.46 -16.21
N SER A 162 5.24 14.00 -17.19
CA SER A 162 5.69 15.14 -17.98
C SER A 162 4.59 16.19 -18.11
N VAL A 163 5.01 17.45 -18.19
CA VAL A 163 4.15 18.59 -18.50
C VAL A 163 4.83 19.37 -19.63
N SER A 164 4.09 19.67 -20.69
CA SER A 164 4.57 20.51 -21.78
C SER A 164 3.52 21.54 -22.15
N PHE A 165 3.93 22.73 -22.48
CA PHE A 165 3.07 23.80 -22.99
C PHE A 165 3.90 24.87 -23.70
N LYS A 166 3.23 25.64 -24.52
CA LYS A 166 3.78 26.82 -25.17
C LYS A 166 3.19 28.08 -24.54
N ARG A 167 4.04 29.05 -24.20
CA ARG A 167 3.61 30.37 -23.74
C ARG A 167 4.32 31.45 -24.60
N GLY A 168 3.54 32.20 -25.36
CA GLY A 168 4.08 33.06 -26.39
C GLY A 168 4.89 32.25 -27.42
N ASN A 169 6.18 32.55 -27.52
CA ASN A 169 7.10 31.82 -28.43
C ASN A 169 8.00 30.81 -27.70
N VAL A 170 7.83 30.61 -26.39
CA VAL A 170 8.68 29.73 -25.59
C VAL A 170 7.96 28.41 -25.30
N ASN A 171 8.65 27.29 -25.56
CA ASN A 171 8.18 25.97 -25.13
C ASN A 171 8.81 25.61 -23.80
N TYR A 172 7.95 25.25 -22.85
CA TYR A 172 8.33 24.78 -21.51
C TYR A 172 8.08 23.29 -21.39
N GLN A 173 9.05 22.57 -20.84
CA GLN A 173 8.96 21.14 -20.56
C GLN A 173 9.36 20.86 -19.13
N ARG A 174 8.64 19.94 -18.48
CA ARG A 174 8.93 19.43 -17.16
C ARG A 174 8.86 17.91 -17.21
N GLU A 175 9.87 17.23 -16.67
CA GLU A 175 9.84 15.78 -16.45
C GLU A 175 10.07 15.50 -14.98
N MET A 176 9.30 14.58 -14.40
CA MET A 176 9.35 14.24 -12.97
C MET A 176 9.30 12.74 -12.78
N PHE A 177 10.12 12.23 -11.86
CA PHE A 177 10.09 10.83 -11.45
C PHE A 177 10.64 10.66 -10.02
N THR A 178 10.25 9.56 -9.38
CA THR A 178 10.90 9.05 -8.17
C THR A 178 11.86 7.95 -8.57
N SER A 179 13.15 8.13 -8.29
CA SER A 179 14.20 7.26 -8.82
C SER A 179 14.11 5.84 -8.26
N PHE A 180 14.10 4.84 -9.14
CA PHE A 180 14.20 3.42 -8.78
C PHE A 180 15.64 2.96 -8.50
N SER A 181 16.64 3.75 -8.89
CA SER A 181 18.05 3.50 -8.61
C SER A 181 18.57 4.20 -7.34
N GLY A 182 17.72 5.03 -6.70
CA GLY A 182 18.05 5.76 -5.46
C GLY A 182 16.80 6.33 -4.80
N ASP A 183 16.86 6.62 -3.50
CA ASP A 183 15.72 7.18 -2.76
C ASP A 183 15.64 8.70 -2.94
N LEU A 184 15.17 9.13 -4.12
CA LEU A 184 15.26 10.48 -4.60
C LEU A 184 14.12 10.82 -5.56
N GLY A 185 13.48 11.96 -5.36
CA GLY A 185 12.62 12.62 -6.34
C GLY A 185 13.45 13.50 -7.25
N VAL A 186 13.15 13.50 -8.56
CA VAL A 186 13.81 14.31 -9.57
C VAL A 186 12.76 15.11 -10.34
N ILE A 187 12.97 16.43 -10.45
CA ILE A 187 12.16 17.32 -11.28
C ILE A 187 13.12 18.05 -12.21
N HIS A 188 12.91 17.90 -13.51
CA HIS A 188 13.69 18.53 -14.56
C HIS A 188 12.86 19.57 -15.29
N LEU A 189 13.34 20.79 -15.36
CA LEU A 189 12.67 21.93 -15.96
C LEU A 189 13.53 22.47 -17.10
N VAL A 190 12.91 22.68 -18.26
CA VAL A 190 13.60 23.22 -19.47
C VAL A 190 12.72 24.25 -20.15
N ALA A 191 13.35 25.34 -20.63
CA ALA A 191 12.79 26.27 -21.59
C ALA A 191 13.64 26.22 -22.86
N ASP A 192 13.02 26.17 -24.04
CA ASP A 192 13.75 26.16 -25.35
C ASP A 192 14.37 27.50 -25.74
N THR A 193 14.01 28.55 -25.02
CA THR A 193 14.58 29.89 -25.13
C THR A 193 15.58 30.14 -24.02
N ASP A 194 16.76 30.63 -24.39
CA ASP A 194 17.83 30.88 -23.42
C ASP A 194 17.38 31.87 -22.32
N ARG A 195 17.71 31.52 -21.06
CA ARG A 195 17.43 32.33 -19.86
C ARG A 195 15.94 32.62 -19.59
N ALA A 196 15.02 31.84 -20.18
CA ALA A 196 13.58 32.05 -20.03
C ALA A 196 12.96 31.38 -18.76
N LEU A 197 13.73 30.55 -18.07
CA LEU A 197 13.25 29.82 -16.88
C LEU A 197 13.50 30.65 -15.61
N ASN A 198 12.39 31.08 -14.98
CA ASN A 198 12.41 31.80 -13.71
C ASN A 198 11.34 31.19 -12.79
N PHE A 199 11.73 30.85 -11.56
CA PHE A 199 10.80 30.31 -10.57
C PHE A 199 11.32 30.48 -9.14
N SER A 200 10.41 30.39 -8.18
CA SER A 200 10.74 30.19 -6.78
C SER A 200 10.20 28.86 -6.29
N LEU A 201 10.94 28.23 -5.37
CA LEU A 201 10.63 26.94 -4.79
C LEU A 201 10.63 27.03 -3.30
N GLY A 202 9.50 26.65 -2.67
CA GLY A 202 9.31 26.55 -1.24
C GLY A 202 8.71 25.19 -0.86
N MET A 203 8.69 24.94 0.44
CA MET A 203 8.00 23.78 1.01
C MET A 203 6.96 24.25 2.01
N ASN A 204 5.92 23.45 2.22
CA ASN A 204 5.00 23.63 3.35
C ASN A 204 4.45 22.30 3.85
N ARG A 205 4.04 22.30 5.09
CA ARG A 205 3.25 21.28 5.76
C ARG A 205 2.32 21.97 6.75
N PRO A 206 1.06 21.52 6.92
CA PRO A 206 0.10 22.19 7.80
C PRO A 206 0.56 22.31 9.25
N GLU A 207 1.30 21.31 9.76
CA GLU A 207 1.68 21.23 11.17
C GLU A 207 2.97 20.42 11.40
N HIS A 208 3.54 20.55 12.59
CA HIS A 208 4.65 19.73 13.08
C HIS A 208 5.91 19.73 12.21
N ALA A 209 6.14 20.82 11.48
CA ALA A 209 7.32 20.98 10.64
C ALA A 209 7.89 22.40 10.70
N THR A 210 9.19 22.48 10.57
CA THR A 210 9.94 23.73 10.38
C THR A 210 10.72 23.68 9.08
N ILE A 211 10.80 24.82 8.40
CA ILE A 211 11.54 24.97 7.15
C ILE A 211 12.72 25.91 7.40
N SER A 212 13.88 25.54 6.91
CA SER A 212 15.14 26.28 7.06
C SER A 212 16.04 26.07 5.84
N LEU A 213 17.12 26.82 5.78
CA LEU A 213 18.19 26.64 4.80
C LEU A 213 19.42 26.01 5.46
N ASP A 214 20.13 25.21 4.68
CA ASP A 214 21.47 24.74 4.99
C ASP A 214 22.35 24.90 3.73
N GLY A 215 23.13 25.99 3.72
CA GLY A 215 23.81 26.43 2.51
C GLY A 215 22.83 26.78 1.38
N LYS A 216 22.87 26.03 0.28
CA LYS A 216 21.97 26.19 -0.86
C LYS A 216 20.79 25.22 -0.88
N ASP A 217 20.64 24.41 0.17
CA ASP A 217 19.58 23.42 0.28
C ASP A 217 18.42 23.92 1.12
N LEU A 218 17.20 23.60 0.72
CA LEU A 218 16.00 23.84 1.51
C LEU A 218 15.71 22.58 2.34
N LEU A 219 15.52 22.76 3.65
CA LEU A 219 15.25 21.68 4.59
C LEU A 219 13.85 21.81 5.19
N MET A 220 13.16 20.70 5.33
CA MET A 220 12.01 20.54 6.22
C MET A 220 12.37 19.50 7.28
N ARG A 221 12.08 19.78 8.55
CA ARG A 221 12.23 18.83 9.65
C ARG A 221 11.03 18.90 10.56
N GLY A 222 10.63 17.74 11.08
CA GLY A 222 9.50 17.66 12.00
C GLY A 222 9.53 16.43 12.86
N GLN A 223 8.61 16.40 13.81
CA GLN A 223 8.34 15.25 14.66
C GLN A 223 6.83 15.16 14.88
N LEU A 224 6.27 13.96 14.71
CA LEU A 224 4.85 13.70 14.86
C LEU A 224 4.48 13.41 16.32
N PRO A 225 3.20 13.53 16.71
CA PRO A 225 2.74 13.09 18.02
C PRO A 225 2.83 11.56 18.14
N ASP A 226 3.13 11.06 19.34
CA ASP A 226 3.03 9.63 19.68
C ASP A 226 1.62 9.23 20.10
N GLY A 227 0.74 10.21 20.26
CA GLY A 227 -0.66 10.04 20.67
C GLY A 227 -0.88 9.74 22.16
N VAL A 228 0.19 9.61 22.94
CA VAL A 228 0.12 9.37 24.40
C VAL A 228 0.07 10.69 25.15
N ASP A 229 0.96 11.62 24.80
CA ASP A 229 1.00 12.97 25.32
C ASP A 229 0.82 13.97 24.19
N THR A 230 -0.31 14.63 24.16
CA THR A 230 -0.63 15.61 23.11
C THR A 230 0.15 16.91 23.21
N LEU A 231 0.84 17.14 24.32
CA LEU A 231 1.68 18.32 24.54
C LEU A 231 3.14 18.11 24.12
N GLU A 232 3.57 16.84 24.01
CA GLU A 232 4.94 16.48 23.65
C GLU A 232 4.99 15.70 22.33
N MET A 233 5.77 16.22 21.37
CA MET A 233 6.02 15.52 20.10
C MET A 233 7.10 14.46 20.34
N LYS A 234 6.68 13.23 20.65
CA LYS A 234 7.59 12.08 20.92
C LYS A 234 7.51 10.97 19.88
N GLY A 235 6.63 11.13 18.88
CA GLY A 235 6.50 10.18 17.79
C GLY A 235 7.61 10.28 16.76
N MET A 236 7.32 9.79 15.56
CA MET A 236 8.27 9.66 14.47
C MET A 236 8.87 10.99 14.03
N ARG A 237 10.19 11.04 13.88
CA ARG A 237 10.91 12.18 13.31
C ARG A 237 11.02 12.01 11.80
N PHE A 238 10.92 13.11 11.07
CA PHE A 238 11.05 13.13 9.63
C PHE A 238 11.85 14.33 9.15
N ALA A 239 12.48 14.18 8.00
CA ALA A 239 13.21 15.27 7.36
C ALA A 239 13.17 15.13 5.82
N SER A 240 13.24 16.27 5.14
CA SER A 240 13.52 16.34 3.72
C SER A 240 14.62 17.34 3.43
N ARG A 241 15.30 17.15 2.31
CA ARG A 241 16.30 18.07 1.77
C ARG A 241 16.07 18.23 0.27
N VAL A 242 16.05 19.48 -0.20
CA VAL A 242 15.82 19.82 -1.60
C VAL A 242 16.98 20.68 -2.10
N ARG A 243 17.55 20.28 -3.25
CA ARG A 243 18.68 20.95 -3.91
C ARG A 243 18.34 21.30 -5.33
N ILE A 244 18.77 22.47 -5.81
CA ILE A 244 18.65 22.87 -7.21
C ILE A 244 20.03 22.87 -7.86
N VAL A 245 20.13 22.22 -9.02
CA VAL A 245 21.30 22.23 -9.89
C VAL A 245 20.95 22.96 -11.18
N LEU A 246 21.82 23.87 -11.64
CA LEU A 246 21.64 24.67 -12.84
C LEU A 246 22.72 24.34 -13.88
N PRO A 247 22.53 23.28 -14.70
CA PRO A 247 23.58 22.77 -15.62
C PRO A 247 23.98 23.76 -16.70
N LYS A 248 23.06 24.64 -17.14
CA LYS A 248 23.26 25.63 -18.20
C LYS A 248 23.31 27.07 -17.68
N GLY A 249 23.73 27.24 -16.43
CA GLY A 249 23.80 28.56 -15.80
C GLY A 249 22.46 29.09 -15.34
N GLY A 250 22.47 30.32 -14.83
CA GLY A 250 21.36 30.97 -14.14
C GLY A 250 21.80 31.41 -12.74
N ASP A 251 20.96 32.20 -12.08
CA ASP A 251 21.22 32.74 -10.75
C ASP A 251 20.35 31.99 -9.73
N LEU A 252 20.97 31.39 -8.71
CA LEU A 252 20.29 30.81 -7.55
C LEU A 252 20.45 31.74 -6.35
N ALA A 253 19.33 32.24 -5.86
CA ALA A 253 19.26 33.04 -4.64
C ALA A 253 18.47 32.31 -3.55
N THR A 254 18.81 32.52 -2.30
CA THR A 254 18.16 31.93 -1.13
C THR A 254 17.54 33.02 -0.27
N THR A 255 16.37 32.75 0.28
CA THR A 255 15.74 33.53 1.36
C THR A 255 15.44 32.55 2.50
N ASP A 256 15.01 33.01 3.67
CA ASP A 256 14.86 32.19 4.88
C ASP A 256 14.07 30.87 4.71
N SER A 257 13.21 30.77 3.68
CA SER A 257 12.34 29.60 3.46
C SER A 257 12.12 29.24 1.99
N CYS A 258 12.93 29.80 1.07
CA CYS A 258 12.68 29.68 -0.36
C CYS A 258 13.98 29.71 -1.16
N LEU A 259 14.03 28.95 -2.26
CA LEU A 259 15.05 29.01 -3.29
C LEU A 259 14.46 29.73 -4.50
N SER A 260 15.21 30.68 -5.08
CA SER A 260 14.77 31.44 -6.25
C SER A 260 15.77 31.28 -7.39
N VAL A 261 15.28 30.87 -8.56
CA VAL A 261 16.06 30.72 -9.78
C VAL A 261 15.66 31.82 -10.75
N ARG A 262 16.66 32.47 -11.35
CA ARG A 262 16.46 33.48 -12.39
C ARG A 262 17.37 33.21 -13.56
N SER A 263 16.87 33.55 -14.74
CA SER A 263 17.65 33.51 -15.99
C SER A 263 18.33 32.17 -16.23
N ALA A 264 17.65 31.06 -15.92
CA ALA A 264 18.12 29.73 -16.30
C ALA A 264 17.49 29.27 -17.63
N SER A 265 18.11 28.30 -18.28
CA SER A 265 17.54 27.59 -19.45
C SER A 265 17.17 26.16 -19.07
N GLU A 266 17.79 25.64 -17.99
CA GLU A 266 17.59 24.30 -17.46
C GLU A 266 17.79 24.29 -15.94
N ALA A 267 16.96 23.53 -15.22
CA ALA A 267 17.12 23.30 -13.79
C ALA A 267 16.77 21.83 -13.44
N ILE A 268 17.55 21.23 -12.54
CA ILE A 268 17.27 19.93 -11.96
C ILE A 268 17.03 20.14 -10.46
N ILE A 269 15.85 19.75 -9.97
CA ILE A 269 15.50 19.79 -8.57
C ILE A 269 15.57 18.36 -8.03
N LEU A 270 16.40 18.16 -7.02
CA LEU A 270 16.61 16.89 -6.34
C LEU A 270 15.93 16.93 -4.98
N VAL A 271 15.09 15.94 -4.68
CA VAL A 271 14.26 15.88 -3.46
C VAL A 271 14.54 14.58 -2.72
N SER A 272 15.05 14.65 -1.50
CA SER A 272 15.28 13.48 -0.65
C SER A 272 14.42 13.58 0.61
N LEU A 273 13.75 12.47 0.98
CA LEU A 273 12.82 12.36 2.11
C LEU A 273 13.23 11.17 2.98
N GLY A 274 12.95 11.26 4.30
CA GLY A 274 13.15 10.13 5.19
C GLY A 274 12.56 10.33 6.59
N THR A 275 12.38 9.20 7.28
CA THR A 275 11.92 9.13 8.66
C THR A 275 12.92 8.35 9.50
N ASP A 276 12.79 8.39 10.82
CA ASP A 276 13.58 7.55 11.74
C ASP A 276 13.03 6.12 11.88
N TYR A 277 11.99 5.75 11.14
CA TYR A 277 11.53 4.36 11.06
C TYR A 277 12.59 3.44 10.44
N PHE A 278 13.16 3.84 9.30
CA PHE A 278 14.22 3.11 8.61
C PHE A 278 15.63 3.59 9.00
N ASP A 279 15.80 4.86 9.35
CA ASP A 279 17.07 5.48 9.70
C ASP A 279 17.11 5.79 11.21
N LYS A 280 17.41 4.75 12.00
CA LYS A 280 17.37 4.85 13.48
C LYS A 280 18.34 5.86 14.07
N ASP A 281 19.41 6.19 13.36
CA ASP A 281 20.40 7.18 13.82
C ASP A 281 19.94 8.62 13.61
N GLY A 282 18.81 8.82 12.97
CA GLY A 282 18.14 10.11 12.81
C GLY A 282 17.67 10.39 11.38
N ALA A 283 16.40 10.76 11.27
CA ALA A 283 15.83 11.21 10.01
C ALA A 283 16.73 12.33 9.43
N GLY A 284 17.32 12.09 8.28
CA GLY A 284 18.08 13.09 7.55
C GLY A 284 19.58 12.85 7.38
N GLN A 285 20.21 11.88 8.03
CA GLN A 285 21.63 11.58 7.80
C GLN A 285 21.91 11.04 6.40
N SER A 286 21.02 10.19 5.88
CA SER A 286 21.13 9.62 4.54
C SER A 286 20.76 10.60 3.41
N LEU A 287 20.00 11.67 3.70
CA LEU A 287 19.44 12.57 2.69
C LEU A 287 20.52 13.31 1.90
N GLU A 288 21.54 13.85 2.59
CA GLU A 288 22.67 14.52 1.92
C GLU A 288 23.44 13.59 1.00
N LYS A 289 23.64 12.33 1.42
CA LYS A 289 24.33 11.33 0.63
C LYS A 289 23.63 11.08 -0.71
N TYR A 290 22.29 10.92 -0.69
CA TYR A 290 21.52 10.72 -1.92
C TYR A 290 21.60 11.92 -2.86
N LEU A 291 21.49 13.14 -2.33
CA LEU A 291 21.61 14.36 -3.12
C LEU A 291 23.00 14.54 -3.73
N SER A 292 24.06 14.36 -2.96
CA SER A 292 25.45 14.50 -3.43
C SER A 292 25.79 13.48 -4.50
N GLN A 293 25.29 12.24 -4.38
CA GLN A 293 25.46 11.21 -5.42
C GLN A 293 24.72 11.57 -6.72
N ALA A 294 23.54 12.18 -6.61
CA ALA A 294 22.74 12.58 -7.76
C ALA A 294 23.26 13.87 -8.41
N GLU A 295 23.72 14.85 -7.62
CA GLU A 295 24.27 16.14 -8.13
C GLU A 295 25.47 15.94 -9.07
N SER A 296 26.21 14.84 -8.90
CA SER A 296 27.36 14.52 -9.75
C SER A 296 26.98 13.96 -11.14
N LYS A 297 25.68 13.70 -11.38
CA LYS A 297 25.16 13.09 -12.61
C LYS A 297 24.38 14.13 -13.43
N ASP A 298 24.44 14.02 -14.75
CA ASP A 298 23.53 14.74 -15.62
C ASP A 298 22.12 14.13 -15.59
N PHE A 299 21.13 14.91 -16.05
CA PHE A 299 19.73 14.46 -16.07
C PHE A 299 19.55 13.19 -16.91
N SER A 300 20.23 13.07 -18.05
CA SER A 300 20.11 11.92 -18.94
C SER A 300 20.56 10.61 -18.25
N THR A 301 21.58 10.70 -17.43
CA THR A 301 22.07 9.57 -16.61
C THR A 301 21.07 9.20 -15.51
N LEU A 302 20.55 10.19 -14.76
CA LEU A 302 19.52 9.94 -13.73
C LEU A 302 18.27 9.28 -14.33
N ARG A 303 17.79 9.82 -15.45
CA ARG A 303 16.64 9.28 -16.18
C ARG A 303 16.87 7.86 -16.68
N ARG A 304 18.02 7.59 -17.29
CA ARG A 304 18.37 6.26 -17.81
C ARG A 304 18.45 5.22 -16.69
N GLU A 305 19.13 5.53 -15.59
CA GLU A 305 19.25 4.62 -14.45
C GLU A 305 17.88 4.30 -13.84
N HIS A 306 17.03 5.31 -13.66
CA HIS A 306 15.64 5.15 -13.21
C HIS A 306 14.85 4.24 -14.16
N THR A 307 14.83 4.58 -15.46
CA THR A 307 14.05 3.84 -16.46
C THR A 307 14.50 2.38 -16.57
N LEU A 308 15.80 2.10 -16.56
CA LEU A 308 16.31 0.72 -16.62
C LEU A 308 15.87 -0.09 -15.39
N ALA A 309 15.99 0.48 -14.19
CA ALA A 309 15.58 -0.19 -12.96
C ALA A 309 14.06 -0.46 -12.94
N TYR A 310 13.25 0.54 -13.29
CA TYR A 310 11.79 0.41 -13.35
C TYR A 310 11.31 -0.61 -14.39
N ARG A 311 11.83 -0.52 -15.63
CA ARG A 311 11.45 -1.40 -16.74
C ARG A 311 11.80 -2.86 -16.49
N SER A 312 12.79 -3.15 -15.66
CA SER A 312 13.09 -4.52 -15.23
C SER A 312 11.91 -5.24 -14.55
N LEU A 313 10.97 -4.47 -14.01
CA LEU A 313 9.71 -4.96 -13.43
C LEU A 313 8.54 -4.79 -14.41
N PHE A 314 8.37 -3.62 -14.97
CA PHE A 314 7.19 -3.29 -15.78
C PHE A 314 7.13 -4.08 -17.09
N ASP A 315 8.25 -4.24 -17.79
CA ASP A 315 8.31 -4.90 -19.11
C ASP A 315 8.11 -6.42 -19.06
N ARG A 316 7.99 -7.03 -17.87
CA ARG A 316 7.78 -8.48 -17.72
C ARG A 316 6.42 -8.97 -18.22
N VAL A 317 5.42 -8.08 -18.26
CA VAL A 317 4.06 -8.41 -18.69
C VAL A 317 3.49 -7.30 -19.55
N SER A 318 2.92 -7.68 -20.68
CA SER A 318 2.16 -6.80 -21.56
C SER A 318 0.78 -7.38 -21.82
N LEU A 319 -0.22 -6.51 -21.96
CA LEU A 319 -1.58 -6.88 -22.31
C LEU A 319 -2.03 -6.04 -23.50
N ASP A 320 -2.40 -6.68 -24.59
CA ASP A 320 -3.00 -6.04 -25.77
C ASP A 320 -4.37 -6.67 -26.04
N LEU A 321 -5.42 -5.88 -25.90
CA LEU A 321 -6.81 -6.26 -26.16
C LEU A 321 -7.35 -5.63 -27.45
N GLY A 322 -6.44 -5.10 -28.27
CA GLY A 322 -6.76 -4.32 -29.47
C GLY A 322 -6.81 -2.81 -29.19
N ARG A 323 -6.87 -2.05 -30.28
CA ARG A 323 -6.96 -0.58 -30.23
C ARG A 323 -8.41 -0.13 -30.28
N GLY A 324 -8.75 0.90 -29.50
CA GLY A 324 -9.99 1.64 -29.60
C GLY A 324 -9.84 2.91 -30.41
N GLU A 325 -10.92 3.40 -30.99
CA GLU A 325 -10.95 4.70 -31.67
C GLU A 325 -10.67 5.86 -30.70
N ARG A 326 -10.74 5.62 -29.37
CA ARG A 326 -10.58 6.60 -28.30
C ARG A 326 -9.19 6.68 -27.69
N ASP A 327 -8.24 5.90 -28.18
CA ASP A 327 -6.86 5.86 -27.65
C ASP A 327 -6.15 7.23 -27.67
N HIS A 328 -6.63 8.15 -28.52
CA HIS A 328 -6.07 9.48 -28.70
C HIS A 328 -6.68 10.55 -27.77
N LEU A 329 -7.75 10.25 -27.03
CA LEU A 329 -8.43 11.21 -26.16
C LEU A 329 -7.68 11.46 -24.85
N PRO A 330 -7.79 12.66 -24.26
CA PRO A 330 -7.45 12.89 -22.86
C PRO A 330 -8.18 11.88 -21.97
N ILE A 331 -7.55 11.43 -20.86
CA ILE A 331 -8.09 10.31 -20.07
C ILE A 331 -9.45 10.64 -19.44
N ASN A 332 -9.69 11.87 -19.01
CA ASN A 332 -10.97 12.33 -18.48
C ASN A 332 -12.11 12.21 -19.52
N GLU A 333 -11.84 12.62 -20.76
CA GLU A 333 -12.80 12.49 -21.87
C GLU A 333 -13.02 11.02 -22.24
N ARG A 334 -11.95 10.23 -22.28
CA ARG A 334 -11.99 8.79 -22.56
C ARG A 334 -12.84 8.04 -21.54
N LEU A 335 -12.69 8.35 -20.24
CA LEU A 335 -13.49 7.77 -19.15
C LEU A 335 -14.96 8.18 -19.27
N ALA A 336 -15.25 9.44 -19.59
CA ALA A 336 -16.62 9.92 -19.82
C ALA A 336 -17.29 9.21 -21.00
N ALA A 337 -16.57 9.00 -22.10
CA ALA A 337 -17.05 8.26 -23.25
C ALA A 337 -17.26 6.76 -22.94
N PHE A 338 -16.36 6.12 -22.19
CA PHE A 338 -16.53 4.74 -21.74
C PHE A 338 -17.76 4.55 -20.85
N ALA A 339 -18.12 5.53 -20.03
CA ALA A 339 -19.30 5.47 -19.19
C ALA A 339 -20.61 5.30 -19.99
N GLN A 340 -20.62 5.72 -21.28
CA GLN A 340 -21.82 5.67 -22.13
C GLN A 340 -22.05 4.29 -22.76
N ASP A 341 -21.02 3.64 -23.28
CA ASP A 341 -21.19 2.40 -24.07
C ASP A 341 -20.34 1.22 -23.61
N LYS A 342 -19.41 1.43 -22.64
CA LYS A 342 -18.52 0.39 -22.10
C LYS A 342 -17.60 -0.29 -23.13
N ASN A 343 -17.43 0.30 -24.32
CA ASN A 343 -16.68 -0.29 -25.42
C ASN A 343 -15.33 0.43 -25.62
N ASP A 344 -14.31 0.01 -24.88
CA ASP A 344 -12.93 0.49 -25.05
C ASP A 344 -11.94 -0.57 -24.56
N PRO A 345 -11.56 -1.55 -25.39
CA PRO A 345 -10.60 -2.59 -24.99
C PRO A 345 -9.22 -2.02 -24.66
N GLY A 346 -8.78 -0.93 -25.33
CA GLY A 346 -7.52 -0.26 -25.01
C GLY A 346 -7.52 0.38 -23.63
N LEU A 347 -8.66 0.90 -23.16
CA LEU A 347 -8.80 1.42 -21.78
C LEU A 347 -8.70 0.28 -20.74
N ALA A 348 -9.27 -0.89 -21.02
CA ALA A 348 -9.15 -2.05 -20.14
C ALA A 348 -7.68 -2.51 -20.02
N ALA A 349 -6.95 -2.56 -21.14
CA ALA A 349 -5.52 -2.88 -21.13
C ALA A 349 -4.69 -1.81 -20.40
N LEU A 350 -5.01 -0.52 -20.58
CA LEU A 350 -4.39 0.58 -19.85
C LEU A 350 -4.64 0.45 -18.33
N TYR A 351 -5.88 0.14 -17.92
CA TYR A 351 -6.26 -0.01 -16.52
C TYR A 351 -5.52 -1.20 -15.85
N PHE A 352 -5.37 -2.32 -16.54
CA PHE A 352 -4.55 -3.44 -16.08
C PHE A 352 -3.10 -3.01 -15.84
N GLN A 353 -2.48 -2.32 -16.80
CA GLN A 353 -1.11 -1.85 -16.65
C GLN A 353 -0.97 -0.76 -15.59
N PHE A 354 -2.01 0.07 -15.40
CA PHE A 354 -2.04 1.06 -14.32
C PHE A 354 -2.08 0.39 -12.93
N GLY A 355 -2.86 -0.69 -12.76
CA GLY A 355 -2.84 -1.48 -11.53
C GLY A 355 -1.46 -2.06 -11.21
N ARG A 356 -0.76 -2.62 -12.21
CA ARG A 356 0.63 -3.08 -12.06
C ARG A 356 1.58 -1.92 -11.72
N TYR A 357 1.42 -0.80 -12.39
CA TYR A 357 2.18 0.43 -12.13
C TYR A 357 2.04 0.88 -10.68
N LEU A 358 0.80 0.91 -10.15
CA LEU A 358 0.55 1.32 -8.77
C LEU A 358 1.24 0.39 -7.76
N LEU A 359 1.20 -0.93 -7.97
CA LEU A 359 1.91 -1.88 -7.10
C LEU A 359 3.43 -1.66 -7.17
N ILE A 360 4.02 -1.57 -8.36
CA ILE A 360 5.45 -1.33 -8.56
C ILE A 360 5.90 -0.02 -7.90
N SER A 361 5.05 1.02 -7.97
CA SER A 361 5.37 2.35 -7.48
C SER A 361 5.14 2.53 -5.97
N SER A 362 4.33 1.67 -5.33
CA SER A 362 3.92 1.86 -3.93
C SER A 362 4.63 0.98 -2.91
N THR A 363 5.40 -0.01 -3.36
CA THR A 363 6.17 -0.89 -2.46
C THR A 363 7.41 -1.45 -3.15
N ARG A 364 8.36 -1.93 -2.37
CA ARG A 364 9.49 -2.74 -2.82
C ARG A 364 10.07 -3.55 -1.67
N GLN A 365 10.83 -4.59 -2.01
CA GLN A 365 11.48 -5.45 -1.02
C GLN A 365 12.29 -4.66 0.01
N GLY A 366 12.12 -5.00 1.29
CA GLY A 366 12.78 -4.36 2.43
C GLY A 366 12.07 -3.11 2.97
N LEU A 367 10.92 -2.74 2.38
CA LEU A 367 10.08 -1.65 2.84
C LEU A 367 8.72 -2.16 3.36
N LEU A 368 7.82 -1.21 3.65
CA LEU A 368 6.45 -1.51 4.08
C LEU A 368 5.55 -1.85 2.88
N PRO A 369 4.48 -2.64 3.07
CA PRO A 369 3.45 -2.82 2.07
C PRO A 369 2.66 -1.52 1.83
N PRO A 370 1.98 -1.36 0.67
CA PRO A 370 1.06 -0.25 0.45
C PRO A 370 -0.11 -0.31 1.43
N ASN A 371 -0.44 0.82 2.04
CA ASN A 371 -1.57 0.97 2.95
C ASN A 371 -2.88 1.31 2.20
N LEU A 372 -3.96 1.73 2.89
CA LEU A 372 -5.24 2.12 2.25
C LEU A 372 -5.08 3.26 1.24
N GLN A 373 -4.06 4.12 1.41
CA GLN A 373 -3.73 5.18 0.46
C GLN A 373 -2.71 4.73 -0.61
N GLY A 374 -2.29 3.47 -0.60
CA GLY A 374 -1.14 3.02 -1.37
C GLY A 374 0.15 3.62 -0.82
N LEU A 375 0.68 4.63 -1.50
CA LEU A 375 1.82 5.45 -1.08
C LEU A 375 1.42 6.93 -0.97
N TRP A 376 0.28 7.32 -1.52
CA TRP A 376 -0.05 8.73 -1.79
C TRP A 376 -1.19 9.23 -0.92
N CYS A 377 -0.94 10.30 -0.19
CA CYS A 377 -1.98 11.05 0.53
C CYS A 377 -1.66 12.56 0.53
N ASN A 378 -2.69 13.38 0.63
CA ASN A 378 -2.59 14.84 0.59
C ASN A 378 -3.09 15.53 1.88
N THR A 379 -3.40 14.75 2.91
CA THR A 379 -3.95 15.23 4.19
C THR A 379 -3.19 14.69 5.39
N ILE A 380 -3.35 15.34 6.54
CA ILE A 380 -2.88 14.85 7.84
C ILE A 380 -3.83 13.80 8.40
N HIS A 381 -5.13 14.06 8.31
CA HIS A 381 -6.19 13.13 8.69
C HIS A 381 -6.62 12.33 7.45
N THR A 382 -5.95 11.21 7.22
CA THR A 382 -6.27 10.32 6.10
C THR A 382 -7.52 9.50 6.40
N PRO A 383 -8.38 9.23 5.42
CA PRO A 383 -9.54 8.36 5.61
C PRO A 383 -9.13 7.02 6.23
N TRP A 384 -9.84 6.60 7.27
CA TRP A 384 -9.53 5.38 8.05
C TRP A 384 -8.06 5.29 8.49
N ASN A 385 -7.45 6.44 8.85
CA ASN A 385 -6.04 6.56 9.25
C ASN A 385 -5.02 6.17 8.15
N GLY A 386 -5.47 5.89 6.93
CA GLY A 386 -4.62 5.32 5.90
C GLY A 386 -3.97 4.01 6.35
N ASP A 387 -4.66 3.22 7.17
CA ASP A 387 -4.09 2.05 7.85
C ASP A 387 -4.07 0.79 6.97
N TYR A 388 -3.77 -0.36 7.56
CA TYR A 388 -3.85 -1.65 6.93
C TYR A 388 -5.16 -2.32 7.33
N HIS A 389 -6.18 -2.26 6.47
CA HIS A 389 -7.41 -3.03 6.66
C HIS A 389 -7.19 -4.47 6.20
N LEU A 390 -7.48 -5.41 7.11
CA LEU A 390 -7.13 -6.83 6.96
C LEU A 390 -8.34 -7.72 6.65
N ASN A 391 -9.48 -7.13 6.37
CA ASN A 391 -10.67 -7.87 5.94
C ASN A 391 -10.78 -8.01 4.41
N ILE A 392 -9.93 -7.31 3.64
CA ILE A 392 -9.73 -7.48 2.18
C ILE A 392 -8.69 -6.52 1.59
N ASN A 393 -8.60 -5.26 2.06
CA ASN A 393 -7.90 -4.19 1.34
C ASN A 393 -6.41 -4.49 1.16
N LEU A 394 -5.70 -4.84 2.23
CA LEU A 394 -4.27 -5.14 2.16
C LEU A 394 -4.00 -6.38 1.29
N GLN A 395 -4.84 -7.40 1.41
CA GLN A 395 -4.76 -8.60 0.60
C GLN A 395 -4.99 -8.29 -0.88
N MET A 396 -6.05 -7.53 -1.20
CA MET A 396 -6.40 -7.17 -2.58
C MET A 396 -5.29 -6.35 -3.27
N ASN A 397 -4.60 -5.47 -2.53
CA ASN A 397 -3.46 -4.71 -3.05
C ASN A 397 -2.36 -5.63 -3.62
N HIS A 398 -2.22 -6.87 -3.10
CA HIS A 398 -1.17 -7.80 -3.47
C HIS A 398 -1.62 -8.95 -4.38
N TRP A 399 -2.91 -9.10 -4.69
CA TRP A 399 -3.38 -10.15 -5.61
C TRP A 399 -2.70 -10.15 -6.98
N PRO A 400 -2.34 -8.99 -7.57
CA PRO A 400 -1.63 -9.00 -8.85
C PRO A 400 -0.15 -9.40 -8.73
N ALA A 401 0.45 -9.44 -7.54
CA ALA A 401 1.90 -9.63 -7.39
C ALA A 401 2.41 -10.90 -8.10
N GLU A 402 1.87 -12.06 -7.78
CA GLU A 402 2.33 -13.32 -8.35
C GLU A 402 1.88 -13.50 -9.80
N VAL A 403 0.58 -13.33 -10.05
CA VAL A 403 -0.02 -13.59 -11.38
C VAL A 403 0.45 -12.61 -12.46
N THR A 404 1.05 -11.49 -12.09
CA THR A 404 1.60 -10.50 -13.04
C THR A 404 3.13 -10.40 -13.01
N ASN A 405 3.80 -11.47 -12.53
CA ASN A 405 5.26 -11.60 -12.51
C ASN A 405 5.97 -10.45 -11.73
N LEU A 406 5.45 -10.17 -10.53
CA LEU A 406 5.97 -9.16 -9.59
C LEU A 406 6.17 -9.78 -8.20
N SER A 407 6.60 -11.03 -8.13
CA SER A 407 6.69 -11.87 -6.93
C SER A 407 7.50 -11.21 -5.81
N GLU A 408 8.59 -10.49 -6.13
CA GLU A 408 9.39 -9.75 -5.15
C GLU A 408 8.63 -8.61 -4.45
N LEU A 409 7.55 -8.10 -5.04
CA LEU A 409 6.69 -7.07 -4.44
C LEU A 409 5.65 -7.66 -3.48
N HIS A 410 5.56 -8.99 -3.40
CA HIS A 410 4.78 -9.66 -2.36
C HIS A 410 5.54 -9.73 -1.02
N LEU A 411 6.87 -9.73 -1.06
CA LEU A 411 7.73 -9.86 0.13
C LEU A 411 7.48 -8.79 1.21
N PRO A 412 7.21 -7.50 0.90
CA PRO A 412 6.88 -6.51 1.93
C PRO A 412 5.67 -6.90 2.79
N LEU A 413 4.60 -7.44 2.19
CA LEU A 413 3.44 -7.95 2.92
C LEU A 413 3.83 -9.16 3.79
N ILE A 414 4.61 -10.08 3.25
CA ILE A 414 5.05 -11.29 3.95
C ILE A 414 5.88 -10.93 5.18
N GLU A 415 6.86 -10.05 5.03
CA GLU A 415 7.70 -9.61 6.14
C GLU A 415 6.91 -8.80 7.17
N TRP A 416 6.00 -7.92 6.74
CA TRP A 416 5.09 -7.20 7.64
C TRP A 416 4.19 -8.18 8.42
N THR A 417 3.70 -9.24 7.79
CA THR A 417 2.90 -10.29 8.44
C THR A 417 3.70 -10.98 9.54
N LYS A 418 4.96 -11.32 9.29
CA LYS A 418 5.84 -11.94 10.32
C LYS A 418 6.05 -11.02 11.53
N LEU A 419 6.12 -9.69 11.31
CA LEU A 419 6.25 -8.71 12.41
C LEU A 419 5.01 -8.66 13.32
N GLN A 420 3.82 -9.06 12.83
CA GLN A 420 2.60 -9.07 13.65
C GLN A 420 2.58 -10.21 14.70
N VAL A 421 3.36 -11.28 14.50
CA VAL A 421 3.28 -12.51 15.29
C VAL A 421 3.46 -12.27 16.79
N PRO A 422 4.49 -11.56 17.30
CA PRO A 422 4.68 -11.37 18.73
C PRO A 422 3.54 -10.59 19.41
N SER A 423 2.97 -9.60 18.72
CA SER A 423 1.79 -8.85 19.20
C SER A 423 0.55 -9.72 19.13
N GLY A 424 0.36 -10.44 18.03
CA GLY A 424 -0.77 -11.36 17.85
C GLY A 424 -0.82 -12.52 18.84
N GLU A 425 0.33 -13.00 19.31
CA GLU A 425 0.39 -14.01 20.39
C GLU A 425 -0.16 -13.46 21.72
N ARG A 426 0.18 -12.21 22.06
CA ARG A 426 -0.37 -11.55 23.24
C ARG A 426 -1.89 -11.36 23.11
N THR A 427 -2.34 -10.91 21.93
CA THR A 427 -3.77 -10.74 21.63
C THR A 427 -4.52 -12.07 21.70
N ALA A 428 -3.98 -13.15 21.11
CA ALA A 428 -4.58 -14.48 21.21
C ALA A 428 -4.76 -14.93 22.67
N LYS A 429 -3.75 -14.66 23.50
CA LYS A 429 -3.80 -14.98 24.93
C LYS A 429 -4.81 -14.13 25.68
N ALA A 430 -4.83 -12.81 25.46
CA ALA A 430 -5.65 -11.87 26.21
C ALA A 430 -7.15 -12.01 25.89
N PHE A 431 -7.51 -12.21 24.63
CA PHE A 431 -8.90 -12.25 24.20
C PHE A 431 -9.50 -13.67 24.18
N TYR A 432 -8.70 -14.68 23.85
CA TYR A 432 -9.20 -16.05 23.61
C TYR A 432 -8.60 -17.10 24.55
N ASN A 433 -7.57 -16.75 25.34
CA ASN A 433 -6.73 -17.69 26.08
C ASN A 433 -6.19 -18.83 25.20
N ALA A 434 -5.93 -18.52 23.94
CA ALA A 434 -5.45 -19.44 22.92
C ALA A 434 -3.93 -19.34 22.74
N ARG A 435 -3.34 -20.42 22.23
CA ARG A 435 -1.97 -20.47 21.73
C ARG A 435 -1.93 -19.87 20.33
N GLY A 436 -0.72 -19.73 19.77
CA GLY A 436 -0.53 -19.16 18.45
C GLY A 436 -0.80 -17.66 18.41
N TRP A 437 -1.14 -17.11 17.25
CA TRP A 437 -1.33 -15.67 17.07
C TRP A 437 -2.57 -15.34 16.25
N VAL A 438 -3.13 -14.17 16.52
CA VAL A 438 -4.29 -13.62 15.81
C VAL A 438 -4.08 -12.14 15.55
N THR A 439 -4.60 -11.65 14.44
CA THR A 439 -4.86 -10.23 14.22
C THR A 439 -6.28 -10.05 13.71
N HIS A 440 -6.85 -8.89 13.98
CA HIS A 440 -8.21 -8.55 13.62
C HIS A 440 -8.22 -7.63 12.39
N ILE A 441 -9.30 -6.89 12.17
CA ILE A 441 -9.49 -6.12 10.94
C ILE A 441 -8.50 -4.95 10.79
N LEU A 442 -8.07 -4.35 11.90
CA LEU A 442 -7.21 -3.17 11.91
C LEU A 442 -5.74 -3.56 12.05
N GLY A 443 -4.87 -2.90 11.29
CA GLY A 443 -3.43 -3.02 11.39
C GLY A 443 -2.73 -1.69 11.08
N ASN A 444 -1.53 -1.50 11.59
CA ASN A 444 -0.69 -0.33 11.36
C ASN A 444 0.79 -0.68 11.44
N VAL A 445 1.67 0.31 11.36
CA VAL A 445 3.13 0.10 11.49
C VAL A 445 3.58 -0.18 12.92
N TRP A 446 2.68 0.02 13.90
CA TRP A 446 2.94 -0.20 15.33
C TRP A 446 2.52 -1.60 15.81
N GLU A 447 2.16 -2.51 14.89
CA GLU A 447 1.76 -3.90 15.17
C GLU A 447 0.48 -3.98 16.03
N PHE A 448 -0.54 -3.20 15.69
CA PHE A 448 -1.86 -3.29 16.29
C PHE A 448 -2.54 -4.60 15.84
N THR A 449 -2.93 -5.46 16.78
CA THR A 449 -3.52 -6.78 16.49
C THR A 449 -4.84 -7.04 17.24
N ALA A 450 -5.18 -6.20 18.23
CA ALA A 450 -6.40 -6.33 19.02
C ALA A 450 -7.67 -6.11 18.17
N PRO A 451 -8.86 -6.59 18.61
CA PRO A 451 -10.12 -6.07 18.09
C PRO A 451 -10.15 -4.55 18.22
N GLY A 452 -10.78 -3.85 17.29
CA GLY A 452 -10.96 -2.41 17.39
C GLY A 452 -11.86 -2.02 18.59
N GLU A 453 -12.12 -0.73 18.68
CA GLU A 453 -13.04 -0.15 19.67
C GLU A 453 -14.52 -0.51 19.42
N HIS A 454 -14.83 -1.03 18.22
CA HIS A 454 -16.17 -1.44 17.79
C HIS A 454 -16.18 -2.91 17.37
N PRO A 455 -16.74 -3.83 18.15
CA PRO A 455 -16.72 -5.26 17.84
C PRO A 455 -17.58 -5.63 16.62
N SER A 456 -18.58 -4.82 16.25
CA SER A 456 -19.43 -5.08 15.08
C SER A 456 -18.67 -5.16 13.77
N TRP A 457 -17.51 -4.48 13.65
CA TRP A 457 -16.60 -4.62 12.54
C TRP A 457 -15.22 -5.13 12.99
N GLY A 458 -14.78 -4.78 14.20
CA GLY A 458 -13.44 -5.09 14.69
C GLY A 458 -13.22 -6.55 15.10
N ALA A 459 -14.27 -7.32 15.36
CA ALA A 459 -14.16 -8.67 15.92
C ALA A 459 -13.90 -9.79 14.89
N THR A 460 -13.70 -9.46 13.61
CA THR A 460 -13.23 -10.42 12.61
C THR A 460 -11.88 -10.98 13.02
N ASN A 461 -11.79 -12.30 13.26
CA ASN A 461 -10.58 -12.94 13.83
C ASN A 461 -9.80 -13.79 12.82
N THR A 462 -10.19 -13.78 11.55
CA THR A 462 -9.57 -14.58 10.49
C THR A 462 -8.52 -13.84 9.68
N SER A 463 -8.21 -12.58 10.01
CA SER A 463 -7.23 -11.77 9.25
C SER A 463 -5.84 -12.39 9.24
N ALA A 464 -5.36 -12.94 10.36
CA ALA A 464 -4.09 -13.66 10.42
C ALA A 464 -4.06 -14.89 9.48
N ALA A 465 -5.17 -15.62 9.43
CA ALA A 465 -5.31 -16.77 8.55
C ALA A 465 -5.30 -16.38 7.07
N TRP A 466 -5.96 -15.28 6.72
CA TRP A 466 -5.97 -14.76 5.36
C TRP A 466 -4.61 -14.22 4.93
N LEU A 467 -3.87 -13.56 5.82
CA LEU A 467 -2.48 -13.19 5.54
C LEU A 467 -1.59 -14.42 5.29
N CYS A 468 -1.83 -15.54 5.97
CA CYS A 468 -1.08 -16.78 5.74
C CYS A 468 -1.34 -17.42 4.37
N GLU A 469 -2.48 -17.13 3.72
CA GLU A 469 -2.74 -17.52 2.33
C GLU A 469 -1.68 -16.89 1.40
N HIS A 470 -1.38 -15.59 1.56
CA HIS A 470 -0.33 -14.90 0.80
C HIS A 470 1.05 -15.53 0.98
N LEU A 471 1.37 -16.00 2.20
CA LEU A 471 2.63 -16.69 2.48
C LEU A 471 2.72 -18.00 1.68
N TYR A 472 1.64 -18.75 1.64
CA TYR A 472 1.60 -20.03 0.93
C TYR A 472 1.54 -19.84 -0.59
N THR A 473 0.77 -18.87 -1.08
CA THR A 473 0.67 -18.52 -2.50
C THR A 473 2.04 -18.13 -3.07
N HIS A 474 2.84 -17.32 -2.36
CA HIS A 474 4.20 -17.01 -2.79
C HIS A 474 5.06 -18.27 -2.94
N TYR A 475 4.92 -19.23 -2.02
CA TYR A 475 5.59 -20.54 -2.17
C TYR A 475 5.08 -21.29 -3.41
N GLN A 476 3.79 -21.32 -3.68
CA GLN A 476 3.22 -22.04 -4.84
C GLN A 476 3.76 -21.52 -6.17
N TYR A 477 4.04 -20.23 -6.27
CA TYR A 477 4.63 -19.62 -7.47
C TYR A 477 6.14 -19.80 -7.56
N THR A 478 6.85 -19.78 -6.43
CA THR A 478 8.32 -19.83 -6.41
C THR A 478 8.87 -21.25 -6.23
N LEU A 479 8.13 -22.13 -5.59
CA LEU A 479 8.53 -23.50 -5.16
C LEU A 479 9.80 -23.49 -4.29
N ASP A 480 10.14 -22.35 -3.67
CA ASP A 480 11.30 -22.20 -2.80
C ASP A 480 11.03 -22.81 -1.42
N LYS A 481 11.62 -24.00 -1.19
CA LYS A 481 11.50 -24.69 0.11
C LYS A 481 12.26 -24.01 1.25
N ALA A 482 13.26 -23.19 0.96
CA ALA A 482 13.95 -22.42 2.00
C ALA A 482 13.04 -21.30 2.50
N TYR A 483 12.39 -20.61 1.58
CA TYR A 483 11.33 -19.64 1.89
C TYR A 483 10.17 -20.31 2.68
N LEU A 484 9.64 -21.44 2.19
CA LEU A 484 8.54 -22.14 2.89
C LEU A 484 8.92 -22.50 4.33
N ARG A 485 10.16 -22.91 4.57
CA ARG A 485 10.67 -23.20 5.92
C ARG A 485 10.72 -21.97 6.81
N ASP A 486 11.02 -20.81 6.24
CA ASP A 486 11.06 -19.52 6.95
C ASP A 486 9.67 -19.07 7.39
N VAL A 487 8.66 -19.18 6.50
CA VAL A 487 7.29 -18.70 6.79
C VAL A 487 6.41 -19.73 7.51
N TYR A 488 6.78 -21.02 7.48
CA TYR A 488 5.99 -22.09 8.10
C TYR A 488 5.66 -21.86 9.57
N PRO A 489 6.58 -21.37 10.44
CA PRO A 489 6.24 -21.07 11.83
C PRO A 489 5.10 -20.04 11.99
N THR A 490 5.03 -19.04 11.09
CA THR A 490 3.96 -18.04 11.06
C THR A 490 2.61 -18.69 10.71
N MET A 491 2.57 -19.52 9.67
CA MET A 491 1.39 -20.29 9.27
C MET A 491 0.94 -21.26 10.39
N LYS A 492 1.88 -22.01 10.96
CA LYS A 492 1.64 -22.93 12.07
C LYS A 492 1.06 -22.20 13.27
N GLY A 493 1.59 -21.02 13.62
CA GLY A 493 1.08 -20.20 14.72
C GLY A 493 -0.37 -19.76 14.52
N ALA A 494 -0.71 -19.27 13.31
CA ALA A 494 -2.10 -18.92 12.98
C ALA A 494 -3.02 -20.16 13.03
N ALA A 495 -2.58 -21.31 12.50
CA ALA A 495 -3.35 -22.55 12.60
C ALA A 495 -3.55 -23.01 14.04
N LEU A 496 -2.54 -22.87 14.88
CA LEU A 496 -2.60 -23.23 16.31
C LEU A 496 -3.62 -22.36 17.07
N PHE A 497 -3.77 -21.08 16.72
CA PHE A 497 -4.83 -20.24 17.26
C PHE A 497 -6.22 -20.85 17.00
N PHE A 498 -6.50 -21.27 15.78
CA PHE A 498 -7.80 -21.86 15.45
C PHE A 498 -7.98 -23.27 16.03
N VAL A 499 -6.90 -24.01 16.29
CA VAL A 499 -7.01 -25.28 17.06
C VAL A 499 -7.64 -25.05 18.43
N ASP A 500 -7.29 -23.95 19.11
CA ASP A 500 -7.80 -23.61 20.44
C ASP A 500 -9.11 -22.79 20.40
N MET A 501 -9.29 -21.96 19.36
CA MET A 501 -10.42 -21.02 19.26
C MET A 501 -11.72 -21.67 18.78
N LEU A 502 -11.63 -22.64 17.88
CA LEU A 502 -12.80 -23.31 17.32
C LEU A 502 -13.61 -24.04 18.38
N VAL A 503 -14.94 -23.85 18.34
CA VAL A 503 -15.89 -24.49 19.24
C VAL A 503 -16.93 -25.27 18.46
N GLN A 504 -17.49 -26.33 19.07
CA GLN A 504 -18.56 -27.10 18.46
C GLN A 504 -19.89 -26.37 18.61
N ASP A 505 -20.57 -26.09 17.51
CA ASP A 505 -21.97 -25.63 17.53
C ASP A 505 -22.85 -26.75 18.12
N PRO A 506 -23.61 -26.50 19.19
CA PRO A 506 -24.42 -27.53 19.84
C PRO A 506 -25.53 -28.08 18.95
N ARG A 507 -25.96 -27.36 17.90
CA ARG A 507 -27.06 -27.73 16.98
C ARG A 507 -26.55 -28.54 15.80
N THR A 508 -25.55 -28.02 15.09
CA THR A 508 -25.03 -28.63 13.86
C THR A 508 -23.94 -29.66 14.12
N LYS A 509 -23.27 -29.62 15.27
CA LYS A 509 -22.10 -30.42 15.66
C LYS A 509 -20.83 -30.12 14.88
N TYR A 510 -20.85 -29.17 13.95
CA TYR A 510 -19.66 -28.70 13.25
C TYR A 510 -18.81 -27.79 14.17
N LEU A 511 -17.53 -27.65 13.83
CA LEU A 511 -16.64 -26.67 14.42
C LEU A 511 -16.83 -25.32 13.74
N VAL A 512 -16.95 -24.26 14.53
CA VAL A 512 -17.16 -22.88 14.08
C VAL A 512 -16.32 -21.90 14.88
N THR A 513 -16.07 -20.72 14.32
CA THR A 513 -15.56 -19.55 15.05
C THR A 513 -16.69 -18.94 15.87
N ALA A 514 -16.40 -18.51 17.11
CA ALA A 514 -17.36 -17.76 17.94
C ALA A 514 -16.61 -17.01 19.06
N PRO A 515 -16.80 -15.67 19.21
CA PRO A 515 -17.55 -14.78 18.32
C PRO A 515 -16.77 -14.44 17.05
N THR A 516 -17.48 -13.93 16.03
CA THR A 516 -16.92 -13.36 14.82
C THR A 516 -17.93 -12.43 14.14
N THR A 517 -17.57 -11.86 12.96
CA THR A 517 -18.47 -11.13 12.07
C THR A 517 -18.38 -11.68 10.66
N SER A 518 -19.32 -11.31 9.79
CA SER A 518 -19.10 -11.37 8.34
C SER A 518 -18.89 -9.93 7.85
N PRO A 519 -17.66 -9.51 7.63
CA PRO A 519 -17.39 -8.10 7.35
C PRO A 519 -17.92 -7.68 5.96
N GLU A 520 -18.63 -6.54 5.86
CA GLU A 520 -19.06 -5.67 6.97
C GLU A 520 -20.57 -5.61 7.06
N ASN A 521 -21.26 -6.69 6.68
CA ASN A 521 -22.72 -6.75 6.67
C ASN A 521 -23.28 -7.04 8.07
N ALA A 522 -24.55 -6.72 8.24
CA ALA A 522 -25.34 -6.98 9.43
C ALA A 522 -26.64 -7.68 9.07
N TYR A 523 -27.30 -8.25 10.06
CA TYR A 523 -28.58 -8.94 9.90
C TYR A 523 -29.58 -8.53 10.98
N LYS A 524 -30.87 -8.76 10.68
CA LYS A 524 -31.97 -8.47 11.60
C LYS A 524 -32.34 -9.72 12.41
N MET A 525 -32.44 -9.55 13.71
CA MET A 525 -33.00 -10.55 14.61
C MET A 525 -34.54 -10.53 14.56
N PRO A 526 -35.23 -11.62 14.97
CA PRO A 526 -36.69 -11.66 15.01
C PRO A 526 -37.35 -10.56 15.87
N ASN A 527 -36.62 -10.04 16.87
CA ASN A 527 -37.07 -8.92 17.71
C ASN A 527 -36.83 -7.54 17.07
N GLY A 528 -36.28 -7.47 15.85
CA GLY A 528 -35.98 -6.24 15.12
C GLY A 528 -34.60 -5.64 15.41
N SER A 529 -33.79 -6.20 16.31
CA SER A 529 -32.41 -5.74 16.57
C SER A 529 -31.53 -5.96 15.35
N VAL A 530 -30.63 -5.01 15.08
CA VAL A 530 -29.57 -5.14 14.06
C VAL A 530 -28.30 -5.65 14.71
N VAL A 531 -27.75 -6.73 14.18
CA VAL A 531 -26.59 -7.42 14.75
C VAL A 531 -25.58 -7.75 13.65
N SER A 532 -24.28 -7.55 13.95
CA SER A 532 -23.16 -7.97 13.10
C SER A 532 -22.44 -9.20 13.66
N ILE A 533 -22.50 -9.39 14.98
CA ILE A 533 -21.78 -10.47 15.67
C ILE A 533 -22.50 -11.80 15.46
N CYS A 534 -21.74 -12.82 15.09
CA CYS A 534 -22.29 -14.15 14.84
C CYS A 534 -21.36 -15.28 15.36
N ALA A 535 -21.79 -16.50 15.18
CA ALA A 535 -20.97 -17.69 15.23
C ALA A 535 -20.87 -18.27 13.83
N GLY A 536 -19.67 -18.64 13.37
CA GLY A 536 -19.46 -19.43 12.18
C GLY A 536 -19.87 -18.78 10.87
N SER A 537 -19.40 -17.58 10.58
CA SER A 537 -19.59 -16.99 9.24
C SER A 537 -19.03 -17.92 8.16
N THR A 538 -19.63 -17.91 6.99
CA THR A 538 -19.17 -18.72 5.85
C THR A 538 -17.75 -18.34 5.44
N MET A 539 -17.44 -17.05 5.43
CA MET A 539 -16.09 -16.55 5.16
C MET A 539 -15.05 -17.18 6.12
N ASP A 540 -15.32 -17.18 7.42
CA ASP A 540 -14.40 -17.75 8.40
C ASP A 540 -14.16 -19.25 8.17
N ASN A 541 -15.23 -19.99 7.92
CA ASN A 541 -15.13 -21.43 7.68
C ASN A 541 -14.29 -21.74 6.43
N GLN A 542 -14.40 -20.92 5.40
CA GLN A 542 -13.60 -21.02 4.18
C GLN A 542 -12.13 -20.69 4.45
N ILE A 543 -11.83 -19.57 5.09
CA ILE A 543 -10.46 -19.12 5.41
C ILE A 543 -9.74 -20.12 6.32
N VAL A 544 -10.40 -20.60 7.39
CA VAL A 544 -9.80 -21.56 8.32
C VAL A 544 -9.55 -22.90 7.64
N ARG A 545 -10.45 -23.35 6.75
CA ARG A 545 -10.27 -24.56 5.97
C ARG A 545 -9.03 -24.46 5.07
N GLU A 546 -8.84 -23.33 4.41
CA GLU A 546 -7.70 -23.08 3.56
C GLU A 546 -6.40 -23.01 4.36
N LEU A 547 -6.37 -22.24 5.45
CA LEU A 547 -5.20 -22.18 6.35
C LEU A 547 -4.78 -23.59 6.81
N PHE A 548 -5.73 -24.41 7.25
CA PHE A 548 -5.43 -25.78 7.68
C PHE A 548 -4.88 -26.61 6.53
N THR A 549 -5.48 -26.53 5.34
CA THR A 549 -5.04 -27.26 4.15
C THR A 549 -3.61 -26.86 3.77
N ASN A 550 -3.34 -25.56 3.65
CA ASN A 550 -2.04 -25.02 3.28
C ASN A 550 -0.95 -25.37 4.33
N THR A 551 -1.31 -25.34 5.62
CA THR A 551 -0.38 -25.72 6.69
C THR A 551 -0.06 -27.21 6.69
N ILE A 552 -1.05 -28.08 6.43
CA ILE A 552 -0.87 -29.53 6.28
C ILE A 552 0.06 -29.84 5.11
N GLU A 553 -0.19 -29.23 3.94
CA GLU A 553 0.63 -29.39 2.74
C GLU A 553 2.06 -28.91 2.97
N ALA A 554 2.24 -27.73 3.56
CA ALA A 554 3.56 -27.19 3.91
C ALA A 554 4.33 -28.12 4.86
N ALA A 555 3.66 -28.66 5.89
CA ALA A 555 4.26 -29.63 6.80
C ALA A 555 4.74 -30.90 6.05
N GLY A 556 3.92 -31.43 5.14
CA GLY A 556 4.23 -32.57 4.29
C GLY A 556 5.43 -32.31 3.36
N ILE A 557 5.47 -31.14 2.70
CA ILE A 557 6.57 -30.73 1.80
C ILE A 557 7.88 -30.59 2.55
N LEU A 558 7.83 -30.07 3.77
CA LEU A 558 9.00 -29.87 4.64
C LEU A 558 9.41 -31.13 5.42
N GLY A 559 8.52 -32.13 5.52
CA GLY A 559 8.74 -33.35 6.30
C GLY A 559 8.76 -33.09 7.83
N VAL A 560 7.93 -32.16 8.33
CA VAL A 560 7.85 -31.76 9.74
C VAL A 560 6.44 -31.89 10.30
N ASP A 561 6.30 -31.90 11.64
CA ASP A 561 5.03 -31.74 12.36
C ASP A 561 3.87 -32.67 11.93
N SER A 562 4.16 -33.92 11.57
CA SER A 562 3.13 -34.87 11.07
C SER A 562 1.95 -35.10 12.03
N ALA A 563 2.19 -35.07 13.35
CA ALA A 563 1.14 -35.19 14.35
C ALA A 563 0.23 -33.95 14.36
N PHE A 564 0.78 -32.76 14.24
CA PHE A 564 0.01 -31.52 14.14
C PHE A 564 -0.78 -31.46 12.82
N ALA A 565 -0.19 -31.87 11.71
CA ALA A 565 -0.89 -31.99 10.44
C ALA A 565 -2.10 -32.94 10.53
N ALA A 566 -1.97 -34.06 11.22
CA ALA A 566 -3.10 -34.98 11.46
C ALA A 566 -4.19 -34.36 12.34
N GLU A 567 -3.84 -33.58 13.38
CA GLU A 567 -4.78 -32.82 14.19
C GLU A 567 -5.54 -31.78 13.37
N LEU A 568 -4.83 -31.01 12.52
CA LEU A 568 -5.45 -30.04 11.60
C LEU A 568 -6.43 -30.70 10.64
N ALA A 569 -6.05 -31.85 10.05
CA ALA A 569 -6.92 -32.60 9.14
C ALA A 569 -8.21 -33.03 9.83
N ALA A 570 -8.11 -33.59 11.04
CA ALA A 570 -9.28 -34.01 11.81
C ALA A 570 -10.23 -32.85 12.18
N LYS A 571 -9.67 -31.65 12.46
CA LYS A 571 -10.48 -30.45 12.73
C LYS A 571 -11.06 -29.85 11.43
N ARG A 572 -10.29 -29.79 10.35
CA ARG A 572 -10.72 -29.32 9.03
C ARG A 572 -11.96 -30.07 8.53
N ASP A 573 -11.96 -31.39 8.68
CA ASP A 573 -13.05 -32.24 8.21
C ASP A 573 -14.34 -32.06 9.04
N ARG A 574 -14.24 -31.40 10.19
CA ARG A 574 -15.35 -31.03 11.07
C ARG A 574 -15.77 -29.57 10.95
N LEU A 575 -15.12 -28.74 10.16
CA LEU A 575 -15.55 -27.37 9.91
C LEU A 575 -16.89 -27.34 9.18
N MET A 576 -17.73 -26.35 9.49
CA MET A 576 -19.00 -26.15 8.81
C MET A 576 -18.77 -26.04 7.30
N PRO A 577 -19.44 -26.85 6.47
CA PRO A 577 -19.35 -26.73 5.01
C PRO A 577 -20.07 -25.46 4.52
N THR A 578 -19.68 -24.97 3.35
CA THR A 578 -20.45 -23.93 2.64
C THR A 578 -21.84 -24.46 2.32
N THR A 579 -22.88 -23.73 2.74
CA THR A 579 -24.29 -24.13 2.58
C THR A 579 -25.02 -23.22 1.61
N ILE A 580 -25.99 -23.82 0.89
CA ILE A 580 -26.89 -23.10 -0.01
C ILE A 580 -28.21 -22.82 0.72
N GLY A 581 -28.64 -21.59 0.71
CA GLY A 581 -29.92 -21.16 1.28
C GLY A 581 -31.11 -21.60 0.43
N LYS A 582 -32.31 -21.42 0.96
CA LYS A 582 -33.57 -21.75 0.26
C LYS A 582 -33.79 -20.94 -1.02
N ASP A 583 -33.14 -19.80 -1.12
CA ASP A 583 -33.14 -18.89 -2.26
C ASP A 583 -32.12 -19.27 -3.36
N GLY A 584 -31.32 -20.33 -3.14
CA GLY A 584 -30.31 -20.81 -4.07
C GLY A 584 -28.96 -20.08 -3.98
N ARG A 585 -28.81 -19.08 -3.07
CA ARG A 585 -27.55 -18.38 -2.83
C ARG A 585 -26.72 -19.09 -1.75
N ILE A 586 -25.41 -18.86 -1.74
CA ILE A 586 -24.54 -19.24 -0.63
C ILE A 586 -24.96 -18.43 0.60
N MET A 587 -25.17 -19.11 1.72
CA MET A 587 -25.51 -18.46 2.98
C MET A 587 -24.29 -17.74 3.55
N GLU A 588 -24.47 -16.51 3.98
CA GLU A 588 -23.42 -15.69 4.62
C GLU A 588 -23.17 -16.09 6.08
N TRP A 589 -24.23 -16.50 6.79
CA TRP A 589 -24.20 -16.92 8.21
C TRP A 589 -24.71 -18.37 8.35
N LEU A 590 -24.56 -18.93 9.56
CA LEU A 590 -25.08 -20.26 9.89
C LEU A 590 -26.60 -20.36 9.75
N GLU A 591 -27.29 -19.27 10.01
CA GLU A 591 -28.75 -19.17 9.96
C GLU A 591 -29.17 -18.30 8.79
N PRO A 592 -30.36 -18.52 8.21
CA PRO A 592 -30.86 -17.68 7.11
C PRO A 592 -31.45 -16.37 7.66
N TYR A 593 -30.58 -15.54 8.21
CA TYR A 593 -30.96 -14.21 8.70
C TYR A 593 -31.40 -13.28 7.56
N GLU A 594 -32.25 -12.30 7.89
CA GLU A 594 -32.56 -11.19 6.99
C GLU A 594 -31.41 -10.20 6.94
N GLU A 595 -30.78 -10.06 5.78
CA GLU A 595 -29.68 -9.13 5.57
C GLU A 595 -30.15 -7.68 5.75
N VAL A 596 -29.33 -6.82 6.39
CA VAL A 596 -29.60 -5.39 6.48
C VAL A 596 -29.36 -4.72 5.13
N GLU A 597 -28.27 -5.13 4.45
CA GLU A 597 -27.88 -4.65 3.13
C GLU A 597 -27.78 -5.81 2.13
N PRO A 598 -28.89 -6.22 1.46
CA PRO A 598 -28.87 -7.34 0.51
C PRO A 598 -27.96 -7.12 -0.71
N THR A 599 -27.57 -5.86 -0.97
CA THR A 599 -26.63 -5.47 -2.04
C THR A 599 -25.35 -4.88 -1.47
N HIS A 600 -24.93 -5.37 -0.30
CA HIS A 600 -23.69 -4.93 0.33
C HIS A 600 -22.51 -5.09 -0.63
N ARG A 601 -21.60 -4.09 -0.62
CA ARG A 601 -20.42 -4.07 -1.50
C ARG A 601 -19.43 -5.21 -1.23
N HIS A 602 -19.38 -5.73 0.01
CA HIS A 602 -18.59 -6.90 0.35
C HIS A 602 -19.43 -8.16 0.17
N VAL A 603 -18.85 -9.14 -0.50
CA VAL A 603 -19.42 -10.46 -0.72
C VAL A 603 -18.61 -11.51 0.03
N SER A 604 -18.46 -11.32 1.34
CA SER A 604 -17.54 -12.07 2.19
C SER A 604 -17.72 -13.59 2.15
N HIS A 605 -18.95 -14.06 1.97
CA HIS A 605 -19.30 -15.47 1.81
C HIS A 605 -18.83 -16.09 0.47
N LEU A 606 -18.33 -15.27 -0.46
CA LEU A 606 -17.72 -15.71 -1.73
C LEU A 606 -16.19 -15.72 -1.68
N TYR A 607 -15.58 -15.70 -0.50
CA TYR A 607 -14.12 -15.69 -0.32
C TYR A 607 -13.39 -16.66 -1.24
N LEU A 608 -13.77 -17.94 -1.28
CA LEU A 608 -13.17 -18.95 -2.17
C LEU A 608 -13.35 -18.64 -3.67
N SER A 609 -14.44 -17.97 -4.03
CA SER A 609 -14.71 -17.61 -5.44
C SER A 609 -13.87 -16.40 -5.88
N LEU A 610 -13.53 -15.49 -4.98
CA LEU A 610 -12.74 -14.31 -5.28
C LEU A 610 -11.26 -14.62 -5.48
N ILE A 611 -10.75 -15.66 -4.83
CA ILE A 611 -9.31 -16.02 -4.86
C ILE A 611 -8.99 -17.05 -5.94
N HIS A 612 -9.95 -17.87 -6.36
CA HIS A 612 -9.75 -18.98 -7.29
C HIS A 612 -10.42 -18.78 -8.66
N ILE A 613 -10.72 -17.53 -9.06
CA ILE A 613 -11.19 -17.23 -10.41
C ILE A 613 -10.02 -17.16 -11.40
#